data_4073ba8d3b9289ee1fd674f30402026a
#
_entry.id   4073ba8d3b9289ee1fd674f30402026a
#
_cell.length_a   1.000
_cell.length_b   1.000
_cell.length_c   1.000
_cell.angle_alpha   90.00
_cell.angle_beta   90.00
_cell.angle_gamma   90.00
#
_symmetry.space_group_name_H-M   'P 1'
#
loop_
_entity.id
_entity.type
_entity.pdbx_description
1 polymer ?
#
loop_
_entity_poly.entity_id
_entity_poly.type
_entity_poly.pdbx_seq_one_letter_code
_entity_poly.pdbx_strand_id
1 'polypeptide(L)'
;MIIYAGKDYQDVSRKAANIMSAQIIMKPDAVLGLATGSTPVGMYAQLVEWYKKGDLDFSRVTSVNLDEYKGLSGDNDQSYRYFMDHNLFDHVNIDKARTFVPDGLEEDSDKACAQYNEIIRQTGGVDMQLLGIGGNGHIGFNEPGDAFEKEIHCVDLTESTIRANSRFFESMDEVPKQAYTMGIGNIMAAKKILLVATGTSKAEALYNSLYGPITPKVPASILQLHPDLTVVADEDALSMIRKKIK
;
A
#
# COMPACT_ATOMS: atom_id res chain seq x y z
N MET A 1 -14.08 -12.27 -1.04
CA MET A 1 -13.94 -10.87 -1.50
C MET A 1 -15.22 -10.09 -1.18
N ILE A 2 -15.06 -8.89 -0.59
CA ILE A 2 -16.16 -7.95 -0.29
C ILE A 2 -15.84 -6.63 -0.97
N ILE A 3 -16.84 -5.98 -1.60
CA ILE A 3 -16.65 -4.67 -2.26
C ILE A 3 -17.59 -3.66 -1.62
N TYR A 4 -17.01 -2.57 -1.09
CA TYR A 4 -17.75 -1.42 -0.58
C TYR A 4 -17.62 -0.26 -1.55
N ALA A 5 -18.75 0.25 -2.04
CA ALA A 5 -18.79 1.44 -2.87
C ALA A 5 -18.79 2.71 -2.02
N GLY A 6 -17.95 3.67 -2.38
CA GLY A 6 -17.95 5.03 -1.88
C GLY A 6 -18.50 6.00 -2.90
N LYS A 7 -19.00 7.16 -2.47
CA LYS A 7 -19.51 8.21 -3.35
C LYS A 7 -18.36 8.96 -4.05
N ASP A 8 -17.29 9.17 -3.30
CA ASP A 8 -16.13 9.96 -3.69
C ASP A 8 -14.89 9.55 -2.88
N TYR A 9 -13.77 10.20 -3.11
CA TYR A 9 -12.50 9.97 -2.40
C TYR A 9 -12.67 10.07 -0.87
N GLN A 10 -13.46 11.02 -0.38
CA GLN A 10 -13.63 11.23 1.06
C GLN A 10 -14.44 10.11 1.71
N ASP A 11 -15.52 9.67 1.05
CA ASP A 11 -16.32 8.54 1.55
C ASP A 11 -15.54 7.23 1.48
N VAL A 12 -14.74 7.01 0.42
CA VAL A 12 -13.80 5.88 0.31
C VAL A 12 -12.77 5.91 1.45
N SER A 13 -12.12 7.05 1.66
CA SER A 13 -11.13 7.24 2.73
C SER A 13 -11.71 6.93 4.11
N ARG A 14 -12.89 7.46 4.40
CA ARG A 14 -13.59 7.21 5.67
C ARG A 14 -13.97 5.73 5.84
N LYS A 15 -14.46 5.06 4.78
CA LYS A 15 -14.78 3.63 4.81
C LYS A 15 -13.53 2.76 5.01
N ALA A 16 -12.44 3.07 4.31
CA ALA A 16 -11.17 2.40 4.50
C ALA A 16 -10.63 2.60 5.92
N ALA A 17 -10.74 3.83 6.46
CA ALA A 17 -10.38 4.11 7.85
C ALA A 17 -11.24 3.33 8.85
N ASN A 18 -12.54 3.16 8.63
CA ASN A 18 -13.40 2.33 9.48
C ASN A 18 -12.91 0.87 9.55
N ILE A 19 -12.51 0.30 8.42
CA ILE A 19 -12.02 -1.08 8.34
C ILE A 19 -10.68 -1.21 9.07
N MET A 20 -9.76 -0.26 8.83
CA MET A 20 -8.44 -0.24 9.49
C MET A 20 -8.58 -0.01 11.00
N SER A 21 -9.44 0.92 11.44
CA SER A 21 -9.70 1.18 12.86
C SER A 21 -10.28 -0.03 13.57
N ALA A 22 -11.21 -0.75 12.94
CA ALA A 22 -11.75 -1.99 13.48
C ALA A 22 -10.65 -3.04 13.70
N GLN A 23 -9.67 -3.16 12.79
CA GLN A 23 -8.51 -4.04 12.97
C GLN A 23 -7.68 -3.65 14.19
N ILE A 24 -7.43 -2.35 14.39
CA ILE A 24 -6.67 -1.83 15.54
C ILE A 24 -7.43 -2.08 16.85
N ILE A 25 -8.74 -1.80 16.90
CA ILE A 25 -9.58 -1.98 18.09
C ILE A 25 -9.67 -3.46 18.48
N MET A 26 -9.92 -4.34 17.51
CA MET A 26 -10.10 -5.77 17.75
C MET A 26 -8.77 -6.49 18.06
N LYS A 27 -7.66 -5.96 17.60
CA LYS A 27 -6.29 -6.46 17.85
C LYS A 27 -5.36 -5.29 18.11
N PRO A 28 -5.24 -4.80 19.35
CA PRO A 28 -4.40 -3.64 19.67
C PRO A 28 -2.91 -3.78 19.34
N ASP A 29 -2.40 -5.01 19.28
CA ASP A 29 -1.04 -5.36 18.86
C ASP A 29 -0.97 -5.79 17.38
N ALA A 30 -1.86 -5.25 16.53
CA ALA A 30 -1.89 -5.58 15.12
C ALA A 30 -0.60 -5.16 14.40
N VAL A 31 -0.18 -5.97 13.44
CA VAL A 31 0.84 -5.63 12.45
C VAL A 31 0.14 -5.13 11.20
N LEU A 32 0.30 -3.86 10.90
CA LEU A 32 -0.33 -3.20 9.76
C LEU A 32 0.66 -3.06 8.60
N GLY A 33 0.30 -3.60 7.44
CA GLY A 33 0.96 -3.30 6.19
C GLY A 33 0.44 -1.99 5.62
N LEU A 34 1.30 -0.99 5.46
CA LEU A 34 0.91 0.35 5.04
C LEU A 34 1.44 0.69 3.65
N ALA A 35 0.78 1.64 3.01
CA ALA A 35 1.08 2.12 1.67
C ALA A 35 1.27 3.64 1.66
N THR A 36 1.96 4.15 0.66
CA THR A 36 2.15 5.59 0.44
C THR A 36 1.38 6.09 -0.80
N GLY A 37 1.63 7.31 -1.21
CA GLY A 37 0.96 7.95 -2.33
C GLY A 37 -0.35 8.63 -1.96
N SER A 38 -1.07 9.14 -2.96
CA SER A 38 -2.27 9.96 -2.72
C SER A 38 -3.49 9.18 -2.20
N THR A 39 -3.56 7.88 -2.47
CA THR A 39 -4.72 7.05 -2.12
C THR A 39 -4.98 7.00 -0.61
N PRO A 40 -3.99 6.70 0.26
CA PRO A 40 -4.23 6.52 1.69
C PRO A 40 -4.26 7.80 2.53
N VAL A 41 -3.91 8.96 1.97
CA VAL A 41 -3.78 10.22 2.75
C VAL A 41 -5.07 10.55 3.51
N GLY A 42 -6.22 10.50 2.83
CA GLY A 42 -7.50 10.77 3.48
C GLY A 42 -7.88 9.75 4.54
N MET A 43 -7.48 8.47 4.36
CA MET A 43 -7.66 7.43 5.36
C MET A 43 -6.77 7.69 6.59
N TYR A 44 -5.50 8.04 6.40
CA TYR A 44 -4.61 8.39 7.52
C TYR A 44 -5.11 9.62 8.28
N ALA A 45 -5.52 10.67 7.57
CA ALA A 45 -6.10 11.86 8.21
C ALA A 45 -7.33 11.51 9.09
N GLN A 46 -8.19 10.60 8.63
CA GLN A 46 -9.35 10.14 9.41
C GLN A 46 -8.94 9.31 10.64
N LEU A 47 -7.93 8.45 10.51
CA LEU A 47 -7.39 7.68 11.65
C LEU A 47 -6.77 8.61 12.70
N VAL A 48 -6.02 9.63 12.27
CA VAL A 48 -5.46 10.68 13.15
C VAL A 48 -6.57 11.44 13.87
N GLU A 49 -7.66 11.80 13.18
CA GLU A 49 -8.81 12.45 13.80
C GLU A 49 -9.43 11.60 14.91
N TRP A 50 -9.65 10.31 14.67
CA TRP A 50 -10.19 9.40 15.68
C TRP A 50 -9.23 9.13 16.83
N TYR A 51 -7.93 9.06 16.56
CA TYR A 51 -6.92 9.03 17.63
C TYR A 51 -7.00 10.28 18.53
N LYS A 52 -7.07 11.49 17.94
CA LYS A 52 -7.19 12.74 18.70
C LYS A 52 -8.48 12.84 19.53
N LYS A 53 -9.54 12.15 19.11
CA LYS A 53 -10.80 12.01 19.86
C LYS A 53 -10.75 10.97 20.97
N GLY A 54 -9.70 10.16 21.03
CA GLY A 54 -9.54 9.07 22.01
C GLY A 54 -10.20 7.75 21.59
N ASP A 55 -10.66 7.63 20.35
CA ASP A 55 -11.31 6.43 19.84
C ASP A 55 -10.32 5.33 19.44
N LEU A 56 -9.05 5.70 19.16
CA LEU A 56 -7.99 4.79 18.72
C LEU A 56 -6.75 4.91 19.58
N ASP A 57 -6.06 3.80 19.76
CA ASP A 57 -4.75 3.70 20.43
C ASP A 57 -3.77 2.92 19.54
N PHE A 58 -2.67 3.56 19.14
CA PHE A 58 -1.61 2.97 18.32
C PHE A 58 -0.40 2.52 19.11
N SER A 59 -0.39 2.66 20.45
CA SER A 59 0.79 2.42 21.30
C SER A 59 1.38 1.01 21.18
N ARG A 60 0.57 0.02 20.78
CA ARG A 60 0.98 -1.37 20.61
C ARG A 60 1.03 -1.83 19.16
N VAL A 61 0.62 -0.98 18.22
CA VAL A 61 0.62 -1.27 16.79
C VAL A 61 2.05 -1.36 16.28
N THR A 62 2.28 -2.30 15.37
CA THR A 62 3.51 -2.38 14.55
C THR A 62 3.13 -2.10 13.10
N SER A 63 3.97 -1.39 12.37
CA SER A 63 3.73 -1.17 10.93
C SER A 63 4.91 -1.64 10.09
N VAL A 64 4.60 -2.15 8.90
CA VAL A 64 5.55 -2.45 7.83
C VAL A 64 5.06 -1.80 6.55
N ASN A 65 5.89 -1.05 5.84
CA ASN A 65 5.52 -0.42 4.59
C ASN A 65 5.79 -1.32 3.39
N LEU A 66 5.03 -1.14 2.31
CA LEU A 66 5.17 -1.90 1.07
C LEU A 66 6.53 -1.71 0.41
N ASP A 67 7.06 -0.50 0.46
CA ASP A 67 8.15 -0.08 -0.41
C ASP A 67 8.88 1.15 0.13
N GLU A 68 10.04 1.42 -0.45
CA GLU A 68 10.82 2.66 -0.30
C GLU A 68 11.72 2.84 -1.54
N TYR A 69 11.97 4.07 -1.90
CA TYR A 69 12.95 4.42 -2.93
C TYR A 69 14.37 4.06 -2.51
N LYS A 70 15.12 3.41 -3.41
CA LYS A 70 16.55 3.22 -3.24
C LYS A 70 17.30 4.52 -3.49
N GLY A 71 18.20 4.88 -2.60
CA GLY A 71 19.02 6.09 -2.66
C GLY A 71 18.45 7.27 -1.88
N LEU A 72 17.27 7.17 -1.25
CA LEU A 72 16.73 8.23 -0.41
C LEU A 72 16.92 7.92 1.08
N SER A 73 17.38 8.94 1.82
CA SER A 73 17.37 8.93 3.29
C SER A 73 15.93 9.09 3.80
N GLY A 74 15.62 8.51 4.96
CA GLY A 74 14.33 8.71 5.63
C GLY A 74 14.01 10.16 5.99
N ASP A 75 15.03 11.05 6.02
CA ASP A 75 14.86 12.49 6.25
C ASP A 75 14.57 13.28 4.96
N ASN A 76 14.72 12.64 3.78
CA ASN A 76 14.39 13.25 2.51
C ASN A 76 12.86 13.37 2.40
N ASP A 77 12.35 14.55 2.06
CA ASP A 77 10.92 14.85 2.00
C ASP A 77 10.15 14.05 0.92
N GLN A 78 10.88 13.40 0.02
CA GLN A 78 10.32 12.52 -1.00
C GLN A 78 10.42 11.03 -0.64
N SER A 79 11.06 10.66 0.49
CA SER A 79 11.09 9.28 0.94
C SER A 79 9.73 8.83 1.47
N TYR A 80 9.48 7.54 1.42
CA TYR A 80 8.24 6.98 1.97
C TYR A 80 8.27 6.94 3.49
N ARG A 81 9.46 6.88 4.10
CA ARG A 81 9.62 7.07 5.54
C ARG A 81 9.12 8.44 5.96
N TYR A 82 9.59 9.50 5.30
CA TYR A 82 9.13 10.87 5.56
C TYR A 82 7.62 11.02 5.33
N PHE A 83 7.12 10.45 4.23
CA PHE A 83 5.68 10.44 3.95
C PHE A 83 4.88 9.85 5.11
N MET A 84 5.31 8.70 5.64
CA MET A 84 4.61 8.04 6.74
C MET A 84 4.69 8.81 8.04
N ASP A 85 5.85 9.37 8.37
CA ASP A 85 6.03 10.23 9.53
C ASP A 85 5.08 11.42 9.44
N HIS A 86 5.07 12.12 8.31
CA HIS A 86 4.29 13.34 8.11
C HIS A 86 2.76 13.09 8.03
N ASN A 87 2.31 11.98 7.49
CA ASN A 87 0.87 11.72 7.30
C ASN A 87 0.24 10.89 8.42
N LEU A 88 1.02 10.16 9.23
CA LEU A 88 0.46 9.28 10.26
C LEU A 88 1.30 9.25 11.54
N PHE A 89 2.59 8.85 11.47
CA PHE A 89 3.31 8.45 12.67
C PHE A 89 3.54 9.60 13.66
N ASP A 90 3.79 10.82 13.19
CA ASP A 90 3.98 12.01 14.05
C ASP A 90 2.68 12.51 14.69
N HIS A 91 1.54 11.99 14.25
CA HIS A 91 0.22 12.46 14.68
C HIS A 91 -0.52 11.52 15.62
N VAL A 92 0.04 10.33 15.89
CA VAL A 92 -0.53 9.28 16.74
C VAL A 92 0.52 8.79 17.74
N ASN A 93 0.11 7.97 18.72
CA ASN A 93 1.03 7.45 19.76
C ASN A 93 1.72 6.13 19.37
N ILE A 94 1.95 5.89 18.08
CA ILE A 94 2.72 4.72 17.66
C ILE A 94 4.19 4.88 18.08
N ASP A 95 4.78 3.81 18.61
CA ASP A 95 6.22 3.77 18.86
C ASP A 95 6.96 3.68 17.52
N LYS A 96 7.74 4.72 17.18
CA LYS A 96 8.50 4.76 15.93
C LYS A 96 9.51 3.61 15.79
N ALA A 97 10.01 3.04 16.89
CA ALA A 97 10.85 1.85 16.86
C ALA A 97 10.10 0.59 16.37
N ARG A 98 8.78 0.64 16.27
CA ARG A 98 7.91 -0.41 15.74
C ARG A 98 7.34 -0.09 14.36
N THR A 99 7.88 0.93 13.70
CA THR A 99 7.49 1.33 12.33
C THR A 99 8.63 1.04 11.37
N PHE A 100 8.39 0.15 10.41
CA PHE A 100 9.42 -0.34 9.50
C PHE A 100 9.12 0.08 8.06
N VAL A 101 10.14 0.61 7.41
CA VAL A 101 10.18 0.94 5.98
C VAL A 101 11.48 0.32 5.46
N PRO A 102 11.56 -0.19 4.23
CA PRO A 102 12.83 -0.66 3.68
C PRO A 102 13.93 0.40 3.79
N ASP A 103 15.16 -0.02 4.04
CA ASP A 103 16.30 0.90 4.13
C ASP A 103 16.71 1.37 2.72
N GLY A 104 16.30 2.59 2.36
CA GLY A 104 16.64 3.19 1.07
C GLY A 104 18.12 3.48 0.88
N LEU A 105 18.90 3.58 1.96
CA LEU A 105 20.35 3.87 1.91
C LEU A 105 21.22 2.60 1.81
N GLU A 106 20.67 1.39 2.02
CA GLU A 106 21.43 0.17 1.79
C GLU A 106 21.64 -0.02 0.28
N GLU A 107 22.89 0.06 -0.17
CA GLU A 107 23.27 -0.03 -1.58
C GLU A 107 23.25 -1.47 -2.11
N ASP A 108 23.55 -2.44 -1.23
CA ASP A 108 23.45 -3.87 -1.53
C ASP A 108 22.00 -4.32 -1.49
N SER A 109 21.42 -4.49 -2.69
CA SER A 109 20.00 -4.82 -2.83
C SER A 109 19.63 -6.18 -2.22
N ASP A 110 20.52 -7.17 -2.30
CA ASP A 110 20.26 -8.50 -1.73
C ASP A 110 20.22 -8.40 -0.20
N LYS A 111 21.14 -7.63 0.38
CA LYS A 111 21.19 -7.38 1.81
C LYS A 111 19.97 -6.59 2.29
N ALA A 112 19.58 -5.49 1.62
CA ALA A 112 18.40 -4.71 1.96
C ALA A 112 17.14 -5.58 1.94
N CYS A 113 16.96 -6.37 0.89
CA CYS A 113 15.82 -7.26 0.73
C CYS A 113 15.79 -8.35 1.80
N ALA A 114 16.93 -9.00 2.08
CA ALA A 114 17.02 -10.04 3.12
C ALA A 114 16.71 -9.47 4.52
N GLN A 115 17.25 -8.29 4.85
CA GLN A 115 16.98 -7.63 6.13
C GLN A 115 15.49 -7.30 6.30
N TYR A 116 14.84 -6.76 5.27
CA TYR A 116 13.43 -6.39 5.37
C TYR A 116 12.51 -7.61 5.39
N ASN A 117 12.83 -8.69 4.64
CA ASN A 117 12.13 -9.97 4.78
C ASN A 117 12.23 -10.52 6.22
N GLU A 118 13.39 -10.40 6.86
CA GLU A 118 13.60 -10.84 8.24
C GLU A 118 12.77 -9.98 9.22
N ILE A 119 12.71 -8.66 9.03
CA ILE A 119 11.85 -7.76 9.82
C ILE A 119 10.39 -8.23 9.73
N ILE A 120 9.85 -8.46 8.52
CA ILE A 120 8.48 -8.92 8.35
C ILE A 120 8.26 -10.28 9.04
N ARG A 121 9.22 -11.20 8.94
CA ARG A 121 9.15 -12.49 9.62
C ARG A 121 9.12 -12.34 11.15
N GLN A 122 9.94 -11.44 11.70
CA GLN A 122 10.01 -11.20 13.15
C GLN A 122 8.76 -10.52 13.72
N THR A 123 8.01 -9.78 12.91
CA THR A 123 6.71 -9.23 13.35
C THR A 123 5.62 -10.30 13.50
N GLY A 124 5.85 -11.53 13.05
CA GLY A 124 4.86 -12.60 13.05
C GLY A 124 3.86 -12.53 11.88
N GLY A 125 4.16 -11.72 10.86
CA GLY A 125 3.35 -11.53 9.66
C GLY A 125 2.34 -10.39 9.79
N VAL A 126 1.79 -9.99 8.67
CA VAL A 126 0.89 -8.83 8.54
C VAL A 126 -0.56 -9.23 8.83
N ASP A 127 -1.22 -8.52 9.75
CA ASP A 127 -2.64 -8.76 10.07
C ASP A 127 -3.57 -8.13 9.02
N MET A 128 -3.25 -6.94 8.53
CA MET A 128 -3.99 -6.28 7.45
C MET A 128 -3.03 -5.48 6.56
N GLN A 129 -3.01 -5.82 5.27
CA GLN A 129 -2.23 -5.10 4.26
C GLN A 129 -3.11 -4.10 3.51
N LEU A 130 -2.78 -2.83 3.61
CA LEU A 130 -3.36 -1.77 2.78
C LEU A 130 -2.68 -1.76 1.41
N LEU A 131 -3.47 -1.67 0.36
CA LEU A 131 -3.01 -1.55 -1.03
C LEU A 131 -3.74 -0.41 -1.75
N GLY A 132 -3.00 0.35 -2.53
CA GLY A 132 -3.52 1.05 -3.69
C GLY A 132 -3.42 0.19 -4.95
N ILE A 133 -3.84 0.70 -6.10
CA ILE A 133 -3.69 0.03 -7.39
C ILE A 133 -3.22 1.01 -8.47
N GLY A 134 -2.25 0.60 -9.25
CA GLY A 134 -1.82 1.34 -10.45
C GLY A 134 -2.82 1.25 -11.59
N GLY A 135 -2.74 2.16 -12.55
CA GLY A 135 -3.61 2.15 -13.74
C GLY A 135 -3.42 0.92 -14.65
N ASN A 136 -2.29 0.24 -14.54
CA ASN A 136 -1.96 -1.00 -15.23
C ASN A 136 -2.17 -2.26 -14.35
N GLY A 137 -2.69 -2.10 -13.15
CA GLY A 137 -2.95 -3.20 -12.21
C GLY A 137 -1.77 -3.58 -11.30
N HIS A 138 -0.71 -2.76 -11.23
CA HIS A 138 0.37 -3.00 -10.26
C HIS A 138 -0.09 -2.76 -8.82
N ILE A 139 0.52 -3.46 -7.87
CA ILE A 139 0.38 -3.28 -6.42
C ILE A 139 1.78 -3.24 -5.78
N GLY A 140 2.04 -2.24 -4.90
CA GLY A 140 3.40 -1.84 -4.58
C GLY A 140 4.11 -1.42 -5.87
N PHE A 141 5.38 -1.77 -6.04
CA PHE A 141 6.07 -1.62 -7.32
C PHE A 141 6.15 -2.94 -8.13
N ASN A 142 5.20 -3.86 -7.89
CA ASN A 142 5.08 -5.07 -8.73
C ASN A 142 4.37 -4.71 -10.03
N GLU A 143 5.16 -4.33 -11.04
CA GLU A 143 4.69 -3.96 -12.38
C GLU A 143 4.28 -5.20 -13.21
N PRO A 144 3.48 -5.04 -14.29
CA PRO A 144 3.17 -6.12 -15.22
C PRO A 144 4.42 -6.83 -15.74
N GLY A 145 4.49 -8.15 -15.54
CA GLY A 145 5.67 -8.98 -15.82
C GLY A 145 5.31 -10.37 -16.35
N ASP A 146 6.28 -11.28 -16.33
CA ASP A 146 6.12 -12.66 -16.74
C ASP A 146 5.97 -13.62 -15.55
N ALA A 147 6.27 -13.16 -14.34
CA ALA A 147 6.16 -13.93 -13.10
C ALA A 147 5.62 -13.05 -11.96
N PHE A 148 5.11 -13.68 -10.92
CA PHE A 148 4.83 -13.04 -9.64
C PHE A 148 6.06 -13.15 -8.76
N GLU A 149 6.67 -12.02 -8.41
CA GLU A 149 7.78 -11.98 -7.47
C GLU A 149 7.29 -12.36 -6.07
N LYS A 150 8.05 -13.20 -5.38
CA LYS A 150 7.59 -13.79 -4.13
C LYS A 150 7.94 -12.93 -2.93
N GLU A 151 9.19 -12.48 -2.84
CA GLU A 151 9.77 -11.83 -1.67
C GLU A 151 10.07 -10.36 -1.97
N ILE A 152 10.54 -9.63 -0.94
CA ILE A 152 11.08 -8.29 -1.13
C ILE A 152 12.15 -8.34 -2.21
N HIS A 153 12.10 -7.41 -3.14
CA HIS A 153 13.05 -7.31 -4.24
C HIS A 153 13.31 -5.85 -4.62
N CYS A 154 14.45 -5.61 -5.24
CA CYS A 154 14.78 -4.33 -5.85
C CYS A 154 14.21 -4.31 -7.27
N VAL A 155 13.50 -3.25 -7.62
CA VAL A 155 12.94 -3.08 -8.96
C VAL A 155 13.48 -1.84 -9.64
N ASP A 156 13.69 -1.90 -10.95
CA ASP A 156 13.86 -0.72 -11.78
C ASP A 156 12.48 -0.11 -12.06
N LEU A 157 12.32 1.18 -11.74
CA LEU A 157 11.06 1.87 -11.97
C LEU A 157 10.84 2.10 -13.46
N THR A 158 9.62 1.84 -13.93
CA THR A 158 9.24 2.10 -15.33
C THR A 158 9.22 3.61 -15.62
N GLU A 159 9.44 4.00 -16.87
CA GLU A 159 9.35 5.42 -17.27
C GLU A 159 7.98 6.02 -16.92
N SER A 160 6.90 5.23 -17.02
CA SER A 160 5.56 5.67 -16.65
C SER A 160 5.46 5.96 -15.15
N THR A 161 6.07 5.14 -14.30
CA THR A 161 6.12 5.32 -12.85
C THR A 161 6.98 6.52 -12.48
N ILE A 162 8.18 6.66 -13.08
CA ILE A 162 9.06 7.82 -12.90
C ILE A 162 8.30 9.11 -13.28
N ARG A 163 7.64 9.12 -14.44
CA ARG A 163 6.85 10.28 -14.90
C ARG A 163 5.68 10.58 -13.97
N ALA A 164 4.97 9.57 -13.50
CA ALA A 164 3.85 9.77 -12.57
C ALA A 164 4.31 10.33 -11.22
N ASN A 165 5.51 9.97 -10.77
CA ASN A 165 6.09 10.40 -9.49
C ASN A 165 6.87 11.72 -9.61
N SER A 166 7.27 12.15 -10.83
CA SER A 166 8.05 13.39 -11.04
C SER A 166 7.38 14.65 -10.50
N ARG A 167 6.06 14.64 -10.35
CA ARG A 167 5.28 15.73 -9.72
C ARG A 167 5.64 16.00 -8.25
N PHE A 168 6.34 15.10 -7.60
CA PHE A 168 6.79 15.21 -6.22
C PHE A 168 8.25 15.66 -6.10
N PHE A 169 9.00 15.75 -7.20
CA PHE A 169 10.41 16.10 -7.26
C PHE A 169 10.60 17.41 -8.02
N GLU A 170 11.74 18.10 -7.82
CA GLU A 170 12.04 19.33 -8.54
C GLU A 170 12.25 19.08 -10.03
N SER A 171 12.79 17.93 -10.38
CA SER A 171 13.00 17.51 -11.76
C SER A 171 12.79 16.00 -11.93
N MET A 172 12.57 15.56 -13.19
CA MET A 172 12.40 14.14 -13.49
C MET A 172 13.70 13.33 -13.27
N ASP A 173 14.85 14.00 -13.35
CA ASP A 173 16.16 13.36 -13.16
C ASP A 173 16.44 13.04 -11.68
N GLU A 174 15.77 13.72 -10.77
CA GLU A 174 15.87 13.50 -9.32
C GLU A 174 15.00 12.35 -8.81
N VAL A 175 14.05 11.89 -9.62
CA VAL A 175 13.25 10.72 -9.28
C VAL A 175 14.15 9.49 -9.21
N PRO A 176 14.19 8.77 -8.07
CA PRO A 176 14.94 7.53 -7.97
C PRO A 176 14.56 6.55 -9.08
N LYS A 177 15.52 5.83 -9.58
CA LYS A 177 15.31 4.86 -10.68
C LYS A 177 15.00 3.46 -10.17
N GLN A 178 15.26 3.21 -8.88
CA GLN A 178 15.06 1.92 -8.23
C GLN A 178 14.26 2.08 -6.93
N ALA A 179 13.60 1.02 -6.54
CA ALA A 179 12.90 0.92 -5.26
C ALA A 179 13.00 -0.50 -4.69
N TYR A 180 12.90 -0.63 -3.37
CA TYR A 180 12.66 -1.87 -2.67
C TYR A 180 11.16 -2.04 -2.47
N THR A 181 10.61 -3.19 -2.85
CA THR A 181 9.16 -3.43 -2.74
C THR A 181 8.85 -4.83 -2.25
N MET A 182 7.78 -4.95 -1.47
CA MET A 182 7.22 -6.26 -1.12
C MET A 182 6.81 -7.00 -2.38
N GLY A 183 7.26 -8.26 -2.48
CA GLY A 183 6.78 -9.14 -3.53
C GLY A 183 5.34 -9.59 -3.31
N ILE A 184 4.75 -10.14 -4.34
CA ILE A 184 3.38 -10.64 -4.32
C ILE A 184 3.19 -11.71 -3.23
N GLY A 185 4.20 -12.55 -2.98
CA GLY A 185 4.13 -13.55 -1.91
C GLY A 185 4.02 -12.92 -0.51
N ASN A 186 4.78 -11.85 -0.24
CA ASN A 186 4.66 -11.11 1.03
C ASN A 186 3.26 -10.50 1.18
N ILE A 187 2.74 -9.88 0.12
CA ILE A 187 1.40 -9.28 0.11
C ILE A 187 0.33 -10.34 0.37
N MET A 188 0.38 -11.46 -0.36
CA MET A 188 -0.59 -12.55 -0.25
C MET A 188 -0.50 -13.33 1.08
N ALA A 189 0.60 -13.21 1.81
CA ALA A 189 0.77 -13.81 3.14
C ALA A 189 0.07 -13.00 4.26
N ALA A 190 -0.39 -11.79 3.99
CA ALA A 190 -1.18 -11.02 4.94
C ALA A 190 -2.48 -11.76 5.28
N LYS A 191 -2.98 -11.63 6.53
CA LYS A 191 -4.22 -12.28 6.93
C LYS A 191 -5.45 -11.66 6.28
N LYS A 192 -5.40 -10.34 6.05
CA LYS A 192 -6.45 -9.55 5.38
C LYS A 192 -5.81 -8.57 4.40
N ILE A 193 -6.49 -8.30 3.32
CA ILE A 193 -6.09 -7.26 2.35
C ILE A 193 -7.20 -6.23 2.24
N LEU A 194 -6.81 -4.96 2.35
CA LEU A 194 -7.67 -3.80 2.11
C LEU A 194 -7.16 -3.07 0.85
N LEU A 195 -7.83 -3.29 -0.27
CA LEU A 195 -7.54 -2.62 -1.53
C LEU A 195 -8.40 -1.36 -1.66
N VAL A 196 -7.76 -0.21 -1.89
CA VAL A 196 -8.43 1.09 -2.03
C VAL A 196 -8.18 1.65 -3.43
N ALA A 197 -9.25 2.05 -4.12
CA ALA A 197 -9.16 2.62 -5.46
C ALA A 197 -10.16 3.75 -5.67
N THR A 198 -9.73 4.86 -6.30
CA THR A 198 -10.59 6.00 -6.61
C THR A 198 -10.31 6.56 -8.00
N GLY A 199 -11.38 7.02 -8.66
CA GLY A 199 -11.33 7.68 -9.95
C GLY A 199 -11.39 6.75 -11.15
N THR A 200 -11.86 7.30 -12.27
CA THR A 200 -12.07 6.58 -13.52
C THR A 200 -10.81 5.95 -14.09
N SER A 201 -9.63 6.53 -13.83
CA SER A 201 -8.34 5.99 -14.27
C SER A 201 -8.00 4.61 -13.68
N LYS A 202 -8.71 4.20 -12.61
CA LYS A 202 -8.53 2.89 -11.96
C LYS A 202 -9.58 1.86 -12.41
N ALA A 203 -10.60 2.26 -13.17
CA ALA A 203 -11.74 1.40 -13.48
C ALA A 203 -11.36 0.13 -14.26
N GLU A 204 -10.51 0.26 -15.27
CA GLU A 204 -10.06 -0.88 -16.07
C GLU A 204 -9.13 -1.80 -15.29
N ALA A 205 -8.15 -1.24 -14.60
CA ALA A 205 -7.23 -1.98 -13.75
C ALA A 205 -8.00 -2.76 -12.66
N LEU A 206 -8.95 -2.11 -11.99
CA LEU A 206 -9.75 -2.75 -10.95
C LEU A 206 -10.63 -3.88 -11.52
N TYR A 207 -11.27 -3.65 -12.69
CA TYR A 207 -12.04 -4.69 -13.34
C TYR A 207 -11.17 -5.91 -13.72
N ASN A 208 -10.02 -5.67 -14.38
CA ASN A 208 -9.11 -6.73 -14.81
C ASN A 208 -8.53 -7.49 -13.61
N SER A 209 -8.27 -6.79 -12.50
CA SER A 209 -7.75 -7.38 -11.27
C SER A 209 -8.76 -8.28 -10.55
N LEU A 210 -10.06 -7.93 -10.55
CA LEU A 210 -11.07 -8.64 -9.76
C LEU A 210 -11.88 -9.65 -10.57
N TYR A 211 -11.96 -9.49 -11.90
CA TYR A 211 -12.82 -10.30 -12.77
C TYR A 211 -12.11 -10.79 -14.05
N GLY A 212 -10.89 -10.33 -14.30
CA GLY A 212 -10.05 -10.80 -15.41
C GLY A 212 -9.34 -12.12 -15.09
N PRO A 213 -8.54 -12.66 -16.04
CA PRO A 213 -7.66 -13.78 -15.78
C PRO A 213 -6.61 -13.44 -14.71
N ILE A 214 -6.28 -14.42 -13.86
CA ILE A 214 -5.16 -14.29 -12.92
C ILE A 214 -3.86 -14.44 -13.71
N THR A 215 -3.09 -13.36 -13.78
CA THR A 215 -1.87 -13.30 -14.58
C THR A 215 -0.89 -12.24 -14.05
N PRO A 216 0.44 -12.49 -14.13
CA PRO A 216 1.43 -11.47 -13.78
C PRO A 216 1.38 -10.21 -14.66
N LYS A 217 0.71 -10.27 -15.83
CA LYS A 217 0.46 -9.11 -16.67
C LYS A 217 -0.51 -8.10 -16.04
N VAL A 218 -1.25 -8.52 -15.02
CA VAL A 218 -2.09 -7.70 -14.15
C VAL A 218 -1.81 -8.13 -12.71
N PRO A 219 -0.76 -7.63 -12.06
CA PRO A 219 -0.28 -8.16 -10.78
C PRO A 219 -1.35 -8.25 -9.69
N ALA A 220 -2.23 -7.26 -9.59
CA ALA A 220 -3.34 -7.27 -8.64
C ALA A 220 -4.39 -8.37 -8.92
N SER A 221 -4.34 -9.05 -10.07
CA SER A 221 -5.27 -10.15 -10.38
C SER A 221 -5.12 -11.35 -9.42
N ILE A 222 -3.94 -11.52 -8.83
CA ILE A 222 -3.68 -12.56 -7.83
C ILE A 222 -4.55 -12.41 -6.58
N LEU A 223 -5.00 -11.18 -6.28
CA LEU A 223 -5.84 -10.89 -5.13
C LEU A 223 -7.17 -11.66 -5.16
N GLN A 224 -7.61 -12.13 -6.33
CA GLN A 224 -8.78 -13.00 -6.45
C GLN A 224 -8.64 -14.32 -5.65
N LEU A 225 -7.42 -14.77 -5.41
CA LEU A 225 -7.13 -15.98 -4.62
C LEU A 225 -6.98 -15.70 -3.12
N HIS A 226 -6.99 -14.43 -2.69
CA HIS A 226 -6.85 -14.12 -1.28
C HIS A 226 -8.15 -14.43 -0.51
N PRO A 227 -8.08 -15.17 0.62
CA PRO A 227 -9.28 -15.60 1.36
C PRO A 227 -10.05 -14.43 1.98
N ASP A 228 -9.37 -13.34 2.37
CA ASP A 228 -9.97 -12.17 3.03
C ASP A 228 -9.54 -10.88 2.33
N LEU A 229 -10.13 -10.63 1.15
CA LEU A 229 -9.96 -9.41 0.37
C LEU A 229 -11.18 -8.50 0.56
N THR A 230 -10.93 -7.29 1.04
CA THR A 230 -11.88 -6.19 1.07
C THR A 230 -11.45 -5.09 0.10
N VAL A 231 -12.34 -4.67 -0.76
CA VAL A 231 -12.14 -3.58 -1.72
C VAL A 231 -13.01 -2.40 -1.32
N VAL A 232 -12.44 -1.21 -1.23
CA VAL A 232 -13.18 0.04 -1.04
C VAL A 232 -12.88 0.94 -2.23
N ALA A 233 -13.88 1.24 -3.03
CA ALA A 233 -13.69 2.02 -4.24
C ALA A 233 -14.87 2.97 -4.51
N ASP A 234 -14.60 4.10 -5.17
CA ASP A 234 -15.66 5.01 -5.58
C ASP A 234 -16.43 4.51 -6.81
N GLU A 235 -17.54 5.19 -7.10
CA GLU A 235 -18.39 4.87 -8.25
C GLU A 235 -17.63 4.92 -9.59
N ASP A 236 -16.67 5.84 -9.70
CA ASP A 236 -15.84 6.02 -10.89
C ASP A 236 -14.90 4.82 -11.10
N ALA A 237 -14.19 4.40 -10.07
CA ALA A 237 -13.33 3.21 -10.12
C ALA A 237 -14.14 1.91 -10.33
N LEU A 238 -15.40 1.85 -9.86
CA LEU A 238 -16.30 0.70 -10.03
C LEU A 238 -17.06 0.72 -11.36
N SER A 239 -16.93 1.77 -12.19
CA SER A 239 -17.78 1.99 -13.37
C SER A 239 -17.74 0.85 -14.39
N MET A 240 -16.58 0.22 -14.62
CA MET A 240 -16.45 -0.93 -15.53
C MET A 240 -17.04 -2.20 -14.95
N ILE A 241 -16.87 -2.44 -13.63
CA ILE A 241 -17.47 -3.58 -12.94
C ILE A 241 -18.98 -3.52 -13.05
N ARG A 242 -19.60 -2.36 -12.79
CA ARG A 242 -21.06 -2.19 -12.87
C ARG A 242 -21.64 -2.35 -14.27
N LYS A 243 -20.87 -1.99 -15.32
CA LYS A 243 -21.32 -2.15 -16.71
C LYS A 243 -21.31 -3.60 -17.18
N LYS A 244 -20.40 -4.43 -16.65
CA LYS A 244 -20.17 -5.81 -17.17
C LYS A 244 -20.85 -6.89 -16.34
N ILE A 245 -21.30 -6.58 -15.09
CA ILE A 245 -22.02 -7.52 -14.22
C ILE A 245 -23.55 -7.37 -14.34
N LYS A 246 -24.02 -6.35 -15.06
CA LYS A 246 -25.42 -6.22 -15.50
C LYS A 246 -25.68 -7.08 -16.72
#